data_5b16540c5cf0d97d2eddc06caedef9a3
#
_entry.id   5b16540c5cf0d97d2eddc06caedef9a3
#
_cell.length_a   1.000
_cell.length_b   1.000
_cell.length_c   1.000
_cell.angle_alpha   90.00
_cell.angle_beta   90.00
_cell.angle_gamma   90.00
#
_symmetry.space_group_name_H-M   'P 1'
#
loop_
_entity.id
_entity.type
_entity.pdbx_description
1 polymer ?
#
loop_
_entity_poly.entity_id
_entity_poly.type
_entity_poly.pdbx_seq_one_letter_code
_entity_poly.pdbx_strand_id
1 'polypeptide(L)'
;MGDASAGATGTGRNEAPAGSDPIPAKAHAANLELWNAWSRIHEHAPGYNTAGFLSGETSLTPVELEELGSYVHEGTTLLHLQCHFGLDTMSWARLGADVVGLDFSGEAVALARRLAGEAGLSARSEFICSDLYDADSHLGVRRFDVVFVNWGAIEWLPDLERWAGIVARHLKPGGTFYMAEIHPFAQTLDDDAPEGELRVRYRYFPAPDEPDVDAINGSYADPDADTTGLVSYCWAHSFAEILGALTGAGLHLEQFHEFPFAPAPLWSWTIQEGKIFWLPDGSGGRRRDQPLTYTLRASKPAA
;
A
#
# COMPACT_ATOMS: atom_id res chain seq x y z
N MET A 1 -1.23 -63.95 1.01
CA MET A 1 -2.68 -63.86 1.22
C MET A 1 -2.91 -62.90 2.40
N GLY A 2 -3.52 -61.81 2.19
CA GLY A 2 -3.82 -60.77 3.21
C GLY A 2 -4.04 -59.43 2.53
N ASP A 3 -5.23 -59.27 2.07
CA ASP A 3 -5.78 -58.05 1.46
C ASP A 3 -5.99 -56.97 2.55
N ALA A 4 -5.52 -55.75 2.32
CA ALA A 4 -5.76 -54.65 3.19
C ALA A 4 -6.23 -53.44 2.36
N SER A 5 -7.56 -53.31 2.25
CA SER A 5 -8.27 -52.18 1.68
C SER A 5 -7.99 -50.87 2.45
N ALA A 6 -7.45 -49.88 1.79
CA ALA A 6 -7.31 -48.54 2.33
C ALA A 6 -8.64 -47.79 2.22
N GLY A 7 -9.20 -47.47 3.39
CA GLY A 7 -10.34 -46.58 3.51
C GLY A 7 -9.93 -45.09 3.31
N ALA A 8 -10.49 -44.42 2.34
CA ALA A 8 -10.38 -42.99 2.15
C ALA A 8 -11.19 -42.26 3.23
N THR A 9 -10.49 -41.52 4.10
CA THR A 9 -11.10 -40.59 5.03
C THR A 9 -11.30 -39.26 4.31
N GLY A 10 -12.55 -38.90 4.03
CA GLY A 10 -12.92 -37.59 3.52
C GLY A 10 -12.62 -36.52 4.55
N THR A 11 -11.82 -35.56 4.17
CA THR A 11 -11.64 -34.29 4.89
C THR A 11 -12.91 -33.44 4.72
N GLY A 12 -13.78 -33.49 5.73
CA GLY A 12 -14.89 -32.57 5.83
C GLY A 12 -14.37 -31.14 5.92
N ARG A 13 -14.69 -30.33 4.94
CA ARG A 13 -14.56 -28.87 5.08
C ARG A 13 -15.57 -28.47 6.16
N ASN A 14 -15.09 -27.84 7.24
CA ASN A 14 -15.95 -27.15 8.19
C ASN A 14 -16.57 -25.95 7.45
N GLU A 15 -17.85 -26.07 7.12
CA GLU A 15 -18.64 -24.92 6.71
C GLU A 15 -18.82 -24.03 7.92
N ALA A 16 -18.48 -22.75 7.78
CA ALA A 16 -18.69 -21.73 8.80
C ALA A 16 -20.20 -21.64 9.14
N PRO A 17 -20.57 -21.31 10.38
CA PRO A 17 -21.96 -21.22 10.77
C PRO A 17 -22.69 -20.16 9.94
N ALA A 18 -23.86 -20.51 9.41
CA ALA A 18 -24.73 -19.62 8.65
C ALA A 18 -25.14 -18.42 9.54
N GLY A 19 -24.61 -17.20 9.19
CA GLY A 19 -24.99 -15.95 9.84
C GLY A 19 -23.90 -14.95 10.18
N SER A 20 -22.60 -15.27 9.93
CA SER A 20 -21.52 -14.28 10.01
C SER A 20 -21.04 -13.94 8.59
N ASP A 21 -20.94 -12.65 8.28
CA ASP A 21 -20.27 -12.22 7.06
C ASP A 21 -18.86 -12.82 7.01
N PRO A 22 -18.40 -13.28 5.83
CA PRO A 22 -17.03 -13.78 5.70
C PRO A 22 -16.03 -12.71 6.14
N ILE A 23 -14.93 -13.14 6.78
CA ILE A 23 -13.89 -12.22 7.31
C ILE A 23 -13.53 -11.11 6.31
N PRO A 24 -13.30 -11.39 5.00
CA PRO A 24 -12.99 -10.33 4.04
C PRO A 24 -14.07 -9.25 3.91
N ALA A 25 -15.36 -9.59 3.95
CA ALA A 25 -16.44 -8.60 3.82
C ALA A 25 -16.54 -7.71 5.07
N LYS A 26 -16.39 -8.29 6.27
CA LYS A 26 -16.37 -7.55 7.54
C LYS A 26 -15.14 -6.63 7.60
N ALA A 27 -13.98 -7.14 7.24
CA ALA A 27 -12.73 -6.39 7.20
C ALA A 27 -12.82 -5.22 6.21
N HIS A 28 -13.36 -5.47 5.01
CA HIS A 28 -13.56 -4.42 4.01
C HIS A 28 -14.43 -3.28 4.54
N ALA A 29 -15.56 -3.60 5.17
CA ALA A 29 -16.47 -2.58 5.71
C ALA A 29 -15.80 -1.75 6.83
N ALA A 30 -15.10 -2.42 7.76
CA ALA A 30 -14.39 -1.74 8.84
C ALA A 30 -13.23 -0.86 8.32
N ASN A 31 -12.42 -1.39 7.41
CA ASN A 31 -11.31 -0.64 6.81
C ASN A 31 -11.83 0.55 5.98
N LEU A 32 -12.97 0.40 5.28
CA LEU A 32 -13.58 1.52 4.55
C LEU A 32 -14.03 2.63 5.49
N GLU A 33 -14.66 2.29 6.62
CA GLU A 33 -15.05 3.27 7.64
C GLU A 33 -13.83 4.01 8.20
N LEU A 34 -12.79 3.26 8.55
CA LEU A 34 -11.53 3.79 9.05
C LEU A 34 -10.88 4.75 8.05
N TRP A 35 -10.69 4.32 6.77
CA TRP A 35 -10.03 5.13 5.76
C TRP A 35 -10.84 6.35 5.35
N ASN A 36 -12.17 6.31 5.40
CA ASN A 36 -13.03 7.49 5.26
C ASN A 36 -12.79 8.50 6.41
N ALA A 37 -12.65 8.03 7.64
CA ALA A 37 -12.33 8.89 8.78
C ALA A 37 -10.91 9.47 8.66
N TRP A 38 -9.92 8.62 8.38
CA TRP A 38 -8.53 9.03 8.22
C TRP A 38 -8.33 10.02 7.06
N SER A 39 -9.06 9.90 5.96
CA SER A 39 -8.95 10.85 4.85
C SER A 39 -9.25 12.28 5.28
N ARG A 40 -10.24 12.48 6.15
CA ARG A 40 -10.57 13.81 6.72
C ARG A 40 -9.52 14.34 7.68
N ILE A 41 -8.88 13.45 8.46
CA ILE A 41 -7.80 13.78 9.39
C ILE A 41 -6.53 14.12 8.61
N HIS A 42 -6.16 13.27 7.67
CA HIS A 42 -4.91 13.35 6.92
C HIS A 42 -4.81 14.60 6.03
N GLU A 43 -5.93 15.13 5.53
CA GLU A 43 -5.94 16.39 4.80
C GLU A 43 -5.24 17.52 5.56
N HIS A 44 -5.40 17.52 6.89
CA HIS A 44 -4.91 18.58 7.77
C HIS A 44 -3.64 18.17 8.54
N ALA A 45 -3.25 16.92 8.47
CA ALA A 45 -2.09 16.40 9.18
C ALA A 45 -0.77 16.97 8.61
N PRO A 46 0.15 17.46 9.46
CA PRO A 46 1.41 18.07 9.01
C PRO A 46 2.25 17.16 8.11
N GLY A 47 2.22 15.84 8.34
CA GLY A 47 2.99 14.86 7.57
C GLY A 47 2.63 14.80 6.09
N TYR A 48 1.37 15.07 5.74
CA TYR A 48 0.92 15.11 4.34
C TYR A 48 1.25 16.43 3.63
N ASN A 49 1.44 17.52 4.38
CA ASN A 49 1.81 18.82 3.84
C ASN A 49 0.99 19.26 2.62
N THR A 50 -0.34 19.15 2.71
CA THR A 50 -1.26 19.49 1.63
C THR A 50 -1.07 20.94 1.12
N ALA A 51 -0.79 21.88 2.03
CA ALA A 51 -0.52 23.26 1.67
C ALA A 51 0.77 23.42 0.85
N GLY A 52 1.84 22.72 1.21
CA GLY A 52 3.09 22.67 0.43
C GLY A 52 2.85 22.05 -0.94
N PHE A 53 2.08 20.97 -1.00
CA PHE A 53 1.68 20.37 -2.27
C PHE A 53 0.94 21.39 -3.16
N LEU A 54 -0.05 22.11 -2.65
CA LEU A 54 -0.78 23.11 -3.41
C LEU A 54 0.12 24.29 -3.86
N SER A 55 1.17 24.59 -3.10
CA SER A 55 2.17 25.62 -3.48
C SER A 55 3.20 25.14 -4.51
N GLY A 56 3.16 23.87 -4.91
CA GLY A 56 4.03 23.31 -5.97
C GLY A 56 5.05 22.28 -5.49
N GLU A 57 5.11 21.96 -4.19
CA GLU A 57 5.99 20.90 -3.69
C GLU A 57 5.50 19.52 -4.15
N THR A 58 6.43 18.58 -4.27
CA THR A 58 6.11 17.16 -4.50
C THR A 58 5.90 16.43 -3.19
N SER A 59 4.96 15.49 -3.15
CA SER A 59 4.80 14.54 -2.02
C SER A 59 5.74 13.33 -2.13
N LEU A 60 6.17 13.00 -3.35
CA LEU A 60 7.06 11.86 -3.61
C LEU A 60 8.37 11.95 -2.82
N THR A 61 8.84 10.80 -2.39
CA THR A 61 10.14 10.66 -1.74
C THR A 61 11.29 10.76 -2.75
N PRO A 62 12.52 11.07 -2.30
CA PRO A 62 13.69 11.05 -3.17
C PRO A 62 13.91 9.70 -3.86
N VAL A 63 13.60 8.59 -3.16
CA VAL A 63 13.77 7.23 -3.71
C VAL A 63 12.83 6.98 -4.88
N GLU A 64 11.55 7.33 -4.75
CA GLU A 64 10.57 7.20 -5.83
C GLU A 64 10.98 8.03 -7.06
N LEU A 65 11.45 9.25 -6.83
CA LEU A 65 11.92 10.12 -7.91
C LEU A 65 13.17 9.57 -8.60
N GLU A 66 14.12 9.00 -7.85
CA GLU A 66 15.34 8.41 -8.39
C GLU A 66 15.07 7.15 -9.19
N GLU A 67 14.21 6.26 -8.67
CA GLU A 67 14.00 4.93 -9.24
C GLU A 67 12.94 4.89 -10.33
N LEU A 68 11.88 5.70 -10.23
CA LEU A 68 10.78 5.72 -11.20
C LEU A 68 10.76 6.97 -12.09
N GLY A 69 11.40 8.07 -11.67
CA GLY A 69 11.31 9.35 -12.38
C GLY A 69 11.70 9.29 -13.85
N SER A 70 12.70 8.45 -14.23
CA SER A 70 13.10 8.28 -15.63
C SER A 70 12.07 7.54 -16.50
N TYR A 71 11.09 6.88 -15.92
CA TYR A 71 9.99 6.19 -16.60
C TYR A 71 8.77 7.10 -16.80
N VAL A 72 8.74 8.27 -16.15
CA VAL A 72 7.62 9.20 -16.17
C VAL A 72 8.03 10.47 -16.92
N HIS A 73 7.35 10.74 -18.02
CA HIS A 73 7.55 11.91 -18.88
C HIS A 73 6.22 12.37 -19.46
N GLU A 74 6.22 13.43 -20.25
CA GLU A 74 5.04 13.94 -20.92
C GLU A 74 4.33 12.84 -21.72
N GLY A 75 3.06 12.62 -21.40
CA GLY A 75 2.21 11.61 -22.04
C GLY A 75 2.36 10.17 -21.52
N THR A 76 3.20 9.91 -20.51
CA THR A 76 3.21 8.63 -19.80
C THR A 76 1.86 8.41 -19.13
N THR A 77 1.21 7.26 -19.36
CA THR A 77 -0.01 6.89 -18.65
C THR A 77 0.35 6.11 -17.37
N LEU A 78 -0.15 6.57 -16.22
CA LEU A 78 0.15 5.98 -14.92
C LEU A 78 -1.14 5.63 -14.16
N LEU A 79 -1.22 4.40 -13.64
CA LEU A 79 -2.25 3.95 -12.72
C LEU A 79 -1.66 3.84 -11.32
N HIS A 80 -2.21 4.58 -10.36
CA HIS A 80 -1.90 4.45 -8.95
C HIS A 80 -3.01 3.69 -8.24
N LEU A 81 -2.72 2.48 -7.78
CA LEU A 81 -3.64 1.65 -7.01
C LEU A 81 -3.55 2.02 -5.53
N GLN A 82 -4.70 2.09 -4.85
CA GLN A 82 -4.83 2.47 -3.44
C GLN A 82 -4.21 3.86 -3.17
N CYS A 83 -4.61 4.84 -4.00
CA CYS A 83 -3.96 6.15 -4.10
C CYS A 83 -4.30 7.12 -2.96
N HIS A 84 -5.14 6.74 -1.99
CA HIS A 84 -5.63 7.61 -0.94
C HIS A 84 -6.21 8.91 -1.54
N PHE A 85 -5.93 10.10 -0.98
CA PHE A 85 -6.36 11.36 -1.59
C PHE A 85 -5.38 11.93 -2.63
N GLY A 86 -4.51 11.10 -3.19
CA GLY A 86 -3.86 11.29 -4.48
C GLY A 86 -2.74 12.31 -4.56
N LEU A 87 -2.08 12.72 -3.47
CA LEU A 87 -0.95 13.66 -3.54
C LEU A 87 0.20 13.12 -4.40
N ASP A 88 0.57 11.83 -4.19
CA ASP A 88 1.63 11.19 -4.97
C ASP A 88 1.20 10.99 -6.43
N THR A 89 -0.06 10.60 -6.65
CA THR A 89 -0.64 10.51 -7.99
C THR A 89 -0.50 11.85 -8.74
N MET A 90 -0.91 12.93 -8.10
CA MET A 90 -0.84 14.28 -8.68
C MET A 90 0.60 14.80 -8.80
N SER A 91 1.52 14.33 -7.96
CA SER A 91 2.95 14.65 -8.08
C SER A 91 3.53 14.06 -9.37
N TRP A 92 3.11 12.85 -9.76
CA TRP A 92 3.46 12.29 -11.08
C TRP A 92 2.82 13.06 -12.24
N ALA A 93 1.58 13.57 -12.06
CA ALA A 93 0.94 14.43 -13.07
C ALA A 93 1.71 15.73 -13.30
N ARG A 94 2.31 16.32 -12.25
CA ARG A 94 3.21 17.50 -12.40
C ARG A 94 4.45 17.22 -13.22
N LEU A 95 4.91 15.97 -13.24
CA LEU A 95 6.05 15.53 -14.06
C LEU A 95 5.64 15.17 -15.50
N GLY A 96 4.37 15.38 -15.88
CA GLY A 96 3.88 15.21 -17.23
C GLY A 96 3.07 13.94 -17.49
N ALA A 97 2.86 13.08 -16.51
CA ALA A 97 2.03 11.88 -16.68
C ALA A 97 0.53 12.24 -16.79
N ASP A 98 -0.21 11.43 -17.53
CA ASP A 98 -1.67 11.35 -17.46
C ASP A 98 -2.01 10.24 -16.46
N VAL A 99 -2.55 10.61 -15.29
CA VAL A 99 -2.66 9.71 -14.15
C VAL A 99 -4.10 9.29 -13.87
N VAL A 100 -4.25 8.06 -13.42
CA VAL A 100 -5.48 7.53 -12.83
C VAL A 100 -5.16 7.04 -11.43
N GLY A 101 -5.82 7.60 -10.43
CA GLY A 101 -5.81 7.11 -9.06
C GLY A 101 -7.05 6.28 -8.78
N LEU A 102 -6.89 5.13 -8.14
CA LEU A 102 -7.99 4.28 -7.70
C LEU A 102 -7.90 4.08 -6.19
N ASP A 103 -8.98 4.35 -5.48
CA ASP A 103 -9.10 4.12 -4.04
C ASP A 103 -10.54 3.73 -3.68
N PHE A 104 -10.70 2.93 -2.62
CA PHE A 104 -12.03 2.51 -2.18
C PHE A 104 -12.75 3.55 -1.31
N SER A 105 -12.01 4.48 -0.68
CA SER A 105 -12.56 5.54 0.15
C SER A 105 -13.18 6.64 -0.70
N GLY A 106 -14.51 6.79 -0.58
CA GLY A 106 -15.23 7.88 -1.24
C GLY A 106 -14.79 9.26 -0.79
N GLU A 107 -14.43 9.41 0.49
CA GLU A 107 -13.90 10.65 1.07
C GLU A 107 -12.52 10.99 0.47
N ALA A 108 -11.62 9.99 0.40
CA ALA A 108 -10.31 10.18 -0.22
C ALA A 108 -10.42 10.61 -1.68
N VAL A 109 -11.25 9.93 -2.47
CA VAL A 109 -11.46 10.24 -3.89
C VAL A 109 -12.10 11.61 -4.09
N ALA A 110 -13.07 12.00 -3.26
CA ALA A 110 -13.67 13.33 -3.31
C ALA A 110 -12.64 14.42 -3.02
N LEU A 111 -11.80 14.20 -2.01
CA LEU A 111 -10.70 15.09 -1.65
C LEU A 111 -9.66 15.17 -2.76
N ALA A 112 -9.25 14.03 -3.35
CA ALA A 112 -8.31 13.98 -4.47
C ALA A 112 -8.78 14.82 -5.67
N ARG A 113 -10.07 14.70 -6.04
CA ARG A 113 -10.67 15.49 -7.13
C ARG A 113 -10.68 17.00 -6.83
N ARG A 114 -10.96 17.38 -5.58
CA ARG A 114 -10.92 18.77 -5.15
C ARG A 114 -9.50 19.33 -5.25
N LEU A 115 -8.51 18.62 -4.66
CA LEU A 115 -7.11 19.03 -4.70
C LEU A 115 -6.54 19.10 -6.12
N ALA A 116 -6.95 18.20 -7.01
CA ALA A 116 -6.57 18.26 -8.42
C ALA A 116 -7.10 19.54 -9.09
N GLY A 117 -8.33 19.97 -8.74
CA GLY A 117 -8.89 21.25 -9.19
C GLY A 117 -8.09 22.45 -8.68
N GLU A 118 -7.80 22.49 -7.39
CA GLU A 118 -7.05 23.56 -6.73
C GLU A 118 -5.61 23.66 -7.24
N ALA A 119 -4.97 22.51 -7.52
CA ALA A 119 -3.61 22.44 -8.07
C ALA A 119 -3.53 22.68 -9.59
N GLY A 120 -4.67 22.80 -10.29
CA GLY A 120 -4.71 22.96 -11.76
C GLY A 120 -4.33 21.69 -12.53
N LEU A 121 -4.48 20.50 -11.92
CA LEU A 121 -4.08 19.21 -12.46
C LEU A 121 -5.26 18.35 -12.97
N SER A 122 -6.51 18.83 -12.90
CA SER A 122 -7.71 18.07 -13.28
C SER A 122 -7.69 17.55 -14.72
N ALA A 123 -6.99 18.23 -15.62
CA ALA A 123 -6.91 17.80 -17.03
C ALA A 123 -6.06 16.52 -17.22
N ARG A 124 -5.20 16.21 -16.26
CA ARG A 124 -4.28 15.05 -16.30
C ARG A 124 -4.52 14.03 -15.19
N SER A 125 -5.49 14.28 -14.28
CA SER A 125 -5.72 13.45 -13.12
C SER A 125 -7.17 12.99 -13.07
N GLU A 126 -7.39 11.71 -13.21
CA GLU A 126 -8.67 11.05 -13.00
C GLU A 126 -8.61 10.27 -11.69
N PHE A 127 -9.68 10.32 -10.88
CA PHE A 127 -9.78 9.53 -9.64
C PHE A 127 -11.03 8.68 -9.64
N ILE A 128 -10.88 7.39 -9.37
CA ILE A 128 -11.93 6.38 -9.40
C ILE A 128 -12.14 5.85 -7.98
N CYS A 129 -13.39 5.91 -7.49
CA CYS A 129 -13.78 5.28 -6.25
C CYS A 129 -14.21 3.84 -6.54
N SER A 130 -13.40 2.87 -6.13
CA SER A 130 -13.64 1.44 -6.32
C SER A 130 -12.83 0.61 -5.34
N ASP A 131 -13.40 -0.50 -4.89
CA ASP A 131 -12.60 -1.59 -4.33
C ASP A 131 -11.54 -2.00 -5.36
N LEU A 132 -10.34 -2.30 -4.89
CA LEU A 132 -9.25 -2.73 -5.76
C LEU A 132 -9.62 -3.99 -6.56
N TYR A 133 -10.29 -4.95 -5.91
CA TYR A 133 -10.67 -6.20 -6.56
C TYR A 133 -11.78 -6.05 -7.60
N ASP A 134 -12.44 -4.89 -7.65
CA ASP A 134 -13.41 -4.51 -8.69
C ASP A 134 -12.82 -3.55 -9.74
N ALA A 135 -11.51 -3.31 -9.72
CA ALA A 135 -10.83 -2.37 -10.62
C ALA A 135 -11.14 -2.65 -12.10
N ASP A 136 -11.21 -3.92 -12.51
CA ASP A 136 -11.53 -4.29 -13.88
C ASP A 136 -12.88 -3.75 -14.36
N SER A 137 -13.87 -3.62 -13.48
CA SER A 137 -15.21 -3.10 -13.81
C SER A 137 -15.18 -1.60 -14.14
N HIS A 138 -14.22 -0.86 -13.61
CA HIS A 138 -14.05 0.59 -13.78
C HIS A 138 -12.99 0.95 -14.82
N LEU A 139 -11.90 0.19 -14.87
CA LEU A 139 -10.79 0.41 -15.79
C LEU A 139 -11.03 -0.27 -17.16
N GLY A 140 -11.81 -1.35 -17.20
CA GLY A 140 -12.09 -2.09 -18.42
C GLY A 140 -10.81 -2.61 -19.09
N VAL A 141 -10.65 -2.29 -20.37
CA VAL A 141 -9.47 -2.71 -21.17
C VAL A 141 -8.30 -1.73 -21.10
N ARG A 142 -8.38 -0.68 -20.27
CA ARG A 142 -7.32 0.33 -20.14
C ARG A 142 -6.02 -0.32 -19.66
N ARG A 143 -4.91 0.11 -20.25
CA ARG A 143 -3.56 -0.32 -19.88
C ARG A 143 -2.65 0.89 -19.80
N PHE A 144 -1.71 0.83 -18.89
CA PHE A 144 -0.85 1.94 -18.49
C PHE A 144 0.61 1.61 -18.76
N ASP A 145 1.42 2.63 -19.02
CA ASP A 145 2.87 2.50 -19.12
C ASP A 145 3.48 2.16 -17.76
N VAL A 146 2.88 2.73 -16.69
CA VAL A 146 3.30 2.51 -15.32
C VAL A 146 2.08 2.13 -14.46
N VAL A 147 2.23 1.10 -13.62
CA VAL A 147 1.36 0.84 -12.46
C VAL A 147 2.19 1.09 -11.21
N PHE A 148 1.66 1.91 -10.33
CA PHE A 148 2.33 2.44 -9.14
C PHE A 148 1.55 2.07 -7.87
N VAL A 149 2.27 1.65 -6.83
CA VAL A 149 1.74 1.37 -5.48
C VAL A 149 2.75 1.89 -4.47
N ASN A 150 2.31 2.55 -3.41
CA ASN A 150 3.26 2.98 -2.38
C ASN A 150 2.67 3.03 -0.97
N TRP A 151 3.53 2.85 -0.03
CA TRP A 151 3.53 3.14 1.40
C TRP A 151 2.31 2.64 2.21
N GLY A 152 2.38 1.39 2.64
CA GLY A 152 1.36 0.78 3.50
C GLY A 152 0.09 0.43 2.74
N ALA A 153 0.21 -0.01 1.49
CA ALA A 153 -0.95 -0.34 0.66
C ALA A 153 -1.33 -1.82 0.72
N ILE A 154 -0.35 -2.73 0.65
CA ILE A 154 -0.65 -4.15 0.50
C ILE A 154 -1.13 -4.83 1.78
N GLU A 155 -0.81 -4.31 2.95
CA GLU A 155 -1.27 -4.85 4.24
C GLU A 155 -2.80 -4.84 4.43
N TRP A 156 -3.51 -4.04 3.63
CA TRP A 156 -4.97 -3.97 3.63
C TRP A 156 -5.64 -5.02 2.73
N LEU A 157 -4.85 -5.87 2.06
CA LEU A 157 -5.29 -6.81 1.04
C LEU A 157 -5.22 -8.26 1.54
N PRO A 158 -6.32 -9.02 1.53
CA PRO A 158 -6.30 -10.44 1.90
C PRO A 158 -5.74 -11.38 0.82
N ASP A 159 -5.60 -10.93 -0.45
CA ASP A 159 -5.29 -11.78 -1.61
C ASP A 159 -4.34 -11.09 -2.58
N LEU A 160 -3.03 -11.34 -2.41
CA LEU A 160 -2.00 -10.76 -3.27
C LEU A 160 -1.92 -11.42 -4.66
N GLU A 161 -2.37 -12.65 -4.84
CA GLU A 161 -2.40 -13.27 -6.17
C GLU A 161 -3.41 -12.55 -7.08
N ARG A 162 -4.61 -12.26 -6.55
CA ARG A 162 -5.63 -11.47 -7.24
C ARG A 162 -5.16 -10.05 -7.52
N TRP A 163 -4.53 -9.39 -6.53
CA TRP A 163 -3.92 -8.06 -6.69
C TRP A 163 -2.86 -8.03 -7.78
N ALA A 164 -1.89 -8.95 -7.77
CA ALA A 164 -0.84 -9.02 -8.78
C ALA A 164 -1.42 -9.29 -10.19
N GLY A 165 -2.49 -10.09 -10.27
CA GLY A 165 -3.25 -10.29 -11.50
C GLY A 165 -3.86 -8.99 -12.04
N ILE A 166 -4.37 -8.10 -11.17
CA ILE A 166 -4.88 -6.77 -11.55
C ILE A 166 -3.73 -5.90 -12.08
N VAL A 167 -2.62 -5.83 -11.35
CA VAL A 167 -1.40 -5.11 -11.78
C VAL A 167 -0.98 -5.56 -13.18
N ALA A 168 -0.84 -6.87 -13.40
CA ALA A 168 -0.40 -7.42 -14.68
C ALA A 168 -1.40 -7.16 -15.82
N ARG A 169 -2.71 -7.21 -15.55
CA ARG A 169 -3.74 -6.93 -16.58
C ARG A 169 -3.71 -5.49 -17.06
N HIS A 170 -3.50 -4.55 -16.14
CA HIS A 170 -3.52 -3.13 -16.44
C HIS A 170 -2.17 -2.56 -16.87
N LEU A 171 -1.09 -3.34 -16.90
CA LEU A 171 0.16 -2.97 -17.57
C LEU A 171 0.11 -3.21 -19.08
N LYS A 172 0.63 -2.26 -19.85
CA LYS A 172 0.98 -2.48 -21.26
C LYS A 172 2.08 -3.55 -21.39
N PRO A 173 2.17 -4.31 -22.49
CA PRO A 173 3.38 -5.05 -22.80
C PRO A 173 4.60 -4.11 -22.78
N GLY A 174 5.67 -4.47 -22.07
CA GLY A 174 6.83 -3.61 -21.79
C GLY A 174 6.61 -2.54 -20.74
N GLY A 175 5.43 -2.46 -20.12
CA GLY A 175 5.11 -1.51 -19.05
C GLY A 175 5.80 -1.86 -17.73
N THR A 176 5.95 -0.87 -16.88
CA THR A 176 6.67 -0.93 -15.60
C THR A 176 5.70 -0.96 -14.43
N PHE A 177 5.84 -1.93 -13.56
CA PHE A 177 5.27 -1.91 -12.21
C PHE A 177 6.33 -1.40 -11.22
N TYR A 178 5.95 -0.46 -10.37
CA TYR A 178 6.79 0.02 -9.27
C TYR A 178 6.01 0.00 -7.96
N MET A 179 6.65 -0.50 -6.92
CA MET A 179 6.13 -0.51 -5.57
C MET A 179 7.19 -0.03 -4.59
N ALA A 180 6.79 0.85 -3.67
CA ALA A 180 7.57 1.26 -2.50
C ALA A 180 6.73 0.95 -1.25
N GLU A 181 7.26 0.18 -0.30
CA GLU A 181 6.46 -0.36 0.80
C GLU A 181 7.23 -0.46 2.12
N ILE A 182 6.49 -0.59 3.21
CA ILE A 182 7.04 -0.92 4.52
C ILE A 182 7.56 -2.37 4.47
N HIS A 183 8.77 -2.56 4.97
CA HIS A 183 9.42 -3.86 4.94
C HIS A 183 8.67 -4.89 5.80
N PRO A 184 8.40 -6.11 5.32
CA PRO A 184 7.71 -7.15 6.10
C PRO A 184 8.35 -7.44 7.45
N PHE A 185 9.68 -7.30 7.59
CA PHE A 185 10.33 -7.37 8.88
C PHE A 185 9.90 -6.22 9.81
N ALA A 186 9.86 -4.99 9.31
CA ALA A 186 9.43 -3.85 10.13
C ALA A 186 7.98 -4.00 10.61
N GLN A 187 7.11 -4.55 9.77
CA GLN A 187 5.72 -4.86 10.13
C GLN A 187 5.57 -5.96 11.20
N THR A 188 6.62 -6.74 11.51
CA THR A 188 6.56 -7.67 12.64
C THR A 188 6.81 -7.01 13.99
N LEU A 189 7.28 -5.78 14.02
CA LEU A 189 7.73 -5.11 15.22
C LEU A 189 6.56 -4.40 15.93
N ASP A 190 6.67 -4.36 17.26
CA ASP A 190 5.72 -3.70 18.15
C ASP A 190 5.84 -2.18 18.01
N ASP A 191 4.80 -1.53 17.51
CA ASP A 191 4.70 -0.08 17.33
C ASP A 191 4.60 0.69 18.66
N ASP A 192 4.17 0.02 19.75
CA ASP A 192 4.15 0.54 21.11
C ASP A 192 5.47 0.29 21.87
N ALA A 193 6.51 -0.25 21.21
CA ALA A 193 7.77 -0.55 21.87
C ALA A 193 8.45 0.72 22.44
N PRO A 194 9.06 0.66 23.63
CA PRO A 194 9.83 1.77 24.18
C PRO A 194 10.98 2.19 23.29
N GLU A 195 11.39 3.45 23.41
CA GLU A 195 12.52 4.00 22.67
C GLU A 195 13.73 3.07 22.65
N GLY A 196 14.23 2.78 21.46
CA GLY A 196 15.41 1.95 21.22
C GLY A 196 15.19 0.44 21.31
N GLU A 197 13.98 -0.03 21.65
CA GLU A 197 13.65 -1.45 21.68
C GLU A 197 12.93 -1.88 20.39
N LEU A 198 13.40 -2.99 19.79
CA LEU A 198 12.72 -3.66 18.68
C LEU A 198 12.18 -5.00 19.19
N ARG A 199 10.89 -5.08 19.38
CA ARG A 199 10.19 -6.28 19.86
C ARG A 199 9.34 -6.85 18.75
N VAL A 200 9.43 -8.17 18.54
CA VAL A 200 8.51 -8.86 17.63
C VAL A 200 7.16 -9.03 18.34
N ARG A 201 6.09 -8.54 17.71
CA ARG A 201 4.70 -8.65 18.18
C ARG A 201 3.82 -9.33 17.13
N TYR A 202 3.98 -8.96 15.87
CA TYR A 202 3.15 -9.41 14.77
C TYR A 202 3.79 -10.57 14.00
N ARG A 203 2.99 -11.27 13.24
CA ARG A 203 3.47 -12.39 12.43
C ARG A 203 4.18 -11.90 11.16
N TYR A 204 5.14 -12.69 10.69
CA TYR A 204 5.79 -12.49 9.40
C TYR A 204 5.13 -13.29 8.28
N PHE A 205 4.66 -14.50 8.59
CA PHE A 205 4.08 -15.38 7.58
C PHE A 205 2.58 -15.13 7.43
N PRO A 206 2.07 -15.13 6.18
CA PRO A 206 0.67 -14.86 5.92
C PRO A 206 -0.25 -15.89 6.58
N ALA A 207 -1.40 -15.43 7.00
CA ALA A 207 -2.52 -16.22 7.47
C ALA A 207 -3.81 -15.56 6.96
N PRO A 208 -4.23 -15.86 5.72
CA PRO A 208 -5.33 -15.13 5.06
C PRO A 208 -6.64 -15.15 5.84
N ASP A 209 -6.90 -16.23 6.59
CA ASP A 209 -8.10 -16.39 7.40
C ASP A 209 -7.99 -15.77 8.81
N GLU A 210 -6.82 -15.22 9.17
CA GLU A 210 -6.51 -14.67 10.49
C GLU A 210 -5.83 -13.30 10.36
N PRO A 211 -6.53 -12.24 9.94
CA PRO A 211 -5.95 -10.90 9.93
C PRO A 211 -5.59 -10.43 11.33
N ASP A 212 -4.61 -9.54 11.44
CA ASP A 212 -4.38 -8.78 12.65
C ASP A 212 -5.50 -7.74 12.78
N VAL A 213 -6.09 -7.64 13.98
CA VAL A 213 -7.25 -6.79 14.24
C VAL A 213 -6.94 -5.89 15.41
N ASP A 214 -6.85 -4.58 15.14
CA ASP A 214 -6.53 -3.59 16.15
C ASP A 214 -7.63 -2.55 16.31
N ALA A 215 -7.92 -2.20 17.56
CA ALA A 215 -8.74 -1.04 17.87
C ALA A 215 -7.90 0.22 17.63
N ILE A 216 -8.40 1.10 16.77
CA ILE A 216 -7.66 2.29 16.36
C ILE A 216 -7.93 3.45 17.33
N ASN A 217 -6.85 4.10 17.76
CA ASN A 217 -6.88 5.31 18.56
C ASN A 217 -5.95 6.35 17.91
N GLY A 218 -6.52 7.31 17.20
CA GLY A 218 -5.77 8.25 16.37
C GLY A 218 -5.48 7.74 14.95
N SER A 219 -4.49 8.32 14.32
CA SER A 219 -3.91 7.85 13.06
C SER A 219 -2.39 8.02 13.09
N TYR A 220 -1.70 7.32 12.20
CA TYR A 220 -0.24 7.48 12.06
C TYR A 220 0.18 8.92 11.68
N ALA A 221 -0.72 9.72 11.11
CA ALA A 221 -0.47 11.11 10.73
C ALA A 221 -0.93 12.12 11.78
N ASP A 222 -1.84 11.73 12.67
CA ASP A 222 -2.34 12.50 13.81
C ASP A 222 -2.73 11.54 14.94
N PRO A 223 -1.81 11.24 15.85
CA PRO A 223 -2.06 10.31 16.96
C PRO A 223 -3.12 10.79 17.96
N ASP A 224 -3.41 12.09 18.01
CA ASP A 224 -4.37 12.70 18.94
C ASP A 224 -5.80 12.78 18.36
N ALA A 225 -5.99 12.38 17.11
CA ALA A 225 -7.31 12.42 16.46
C ALA A 225 -8.28 11.41 17.12
N ASP A 226 -9.55 11.80 17.23
CA ASP A 226 -10.60 10.91 17.74
C ASP A 226 -11.06 9.90 16.66
N THR A 227 -10.66 8.66 16.84
CA THR A 227 -11.06 7.50 16.03
C THR A 227 -11.70 6.42 16.89
N THR A 228 -12.27 6.80 18.04
CA THR A 228 -12.88 5.88 18.99
C THR A 228 -13.93 5.00 18.33
N GLY A 229 -13.78 3.68 18.51
CA GLY A 229 -14.68 2.67 17.97
C GLY A 229 -14.35 2.16 16.57
N LEU A 230 -13.32 2.73 15.92
CA LEU A 230 -12.83 2.23 14.64
C LEU A 230 -11.86 1.05 14.85
N VAL A 231 -11.84 0.15 13.87
CA VAL A 231 -11.01 -1.07 13.90
C VAL A 231 -10.32 -1.21 12.55
N SER A 232 -9.06 -1.62 12.57
CA SER A 232 -8.34 -2.04 11.38
C SER A 232 -8.31 -3.57 11.25
N TYR A 233 -8.26 -4.03 10.02
CA TYR A 233 -7.95 -5.41 9.64
C TYR A 233 -6.79 -5.38 8.67
N CYS A 234 -5.65 -5.94 9.08
CA CYS A 234 -4.44 -5.98 8.29
C CYS A 234 -3.96 -7.42 8.10
N TRP A 235 -3.26 -7.67 7.00
CA TRP A 235 -2.67 -8.97 6.68
C TRP A 235 -1.16 -8.87 6.58
N ALA A 236 -0.46 -9.77 7.27
CA ALA A 236 0.96 -9.92 7.09
C ALA A 236 1.27 -10.54 5.72
N HIS A 237 2.27 -10.01 5.03
CA HIS A 237 2.74 -10.51 3.75
C HIS A 237 4.24 -10.73 3.78
N SER A 238 4.67 -11.98 3.58
CA SER A 238 6.10 -12.29 3.46
C SER A 238 6.63 -11.93 2.06
N PHE A 239 7.94 -11.72 1.92
CA PHE A 239 8.52 -11.56 0.58
C PHE A 239 8.28 -12.76 -0.33
N ALA A 240 8.20 -13.96 0.21
CA ALA A 240 7.88 -15.15 -0.58
C ALA A 240 6.49 -15.02 -1.24
N GLU A 241 5.50 -14.49 -0.52
CA GLU A 241 4.16 -14.25 -1.05
C GLU A 241 4.14 -13.08 -2.04
N ILE A 242 4.72 -11.93 -1.69
CA ILE A 242 4.76 -10.75 -2.55
C ILE A 242 5.43 -11.07 -3.90
N LEU A 243 6.64 -11.62 -3.85
CA LEU A 243 7.40 -11.95 -5.06
C LEU A 243 6.75 -13.10 -5.84
N GLY A 244 6.19 -14.10 -5.12
CA GLY A 244 5.46 -15.21 -5.71
C GLY A 244 4.22 -14.76 -6.46
N ALA A 245 3.42 -13.85 -5.89
CA ALA A 245 2.23 -13.28 -6.53
C ALA A 245 2.58 -12.51 -7.82
N LEU A 246 3.58 -11.63 -7.77
CA LEU A 246 3.99 -10.84 -8.94
C LEU A 246 4.57 -11.71 -10.06
N THR A 247 5.46 -12.65 -9.73
CA THR A 247 6.04 -13.56 -10.73
C THR A 247 5.02 -14.57 -11.25
N GLY A 248 4.11 -15.04 -10.39
CA GLY A 248 2.97 -15.88 -10.77
C GLY A 248 2.00 -15.19 -11.73
N ALA A 249 1.85 -13.86 -11.63
CA ALA A 249 1.09 -13.03 -12.57
C ALA A 249 1.84 -12.75 -13.90
N GLY A 250 3.06 -13.28 -14.07
CA GLY A 250 3.87 -13.16 -15.28
C GLY A 250 4.71 -11.88 -15.36
N LEU A 251 4.92 -11.18 -14.24
CA LEU A 251 5.82 -10.04 -14.19
C LEU A 251 7.27 -10.48 -13.97
N HIS A 252 8.21 -9.77 -14.59
CA HIS A 252 9.65 -9.99 -14.43
C HIS A 252 10.21 -8.98 -13.44
N LEU A 253 10.74 -9.48 -12.32
CA LEU A 253 11.43 -8.64 -11.34
C LEU A 253 12.72 -8.09 -11.96
N GLU A 254 12.88 -6.76 -11.94
CA GLU A 254 14.05 -6.06 -12.48
C GLU A 254 14.94 -5.46 -11.40
N GLN A 255 14.30 -5.00 -10.30
CA GLN A 255 14.99 -4.31 -9.23
C GLN A 255 14.32 -4.62 -7.90
N PHE A 256 15.11 -4.77 -6.86
CA PHE A 256 14.66 -4.90 -5.48
C PHE A 256 15.70 -4.24 -4.58
N HIS A 257 15.29 -3.22 -3.82
CA HIS A 257 16.15 -2.53 -2.87
C HIS A 257 15.50 -2.50 -1.49
N GLU A 258 16.34 -2.54 -0.46
CA GLU A 258 15.92 -2.44 0.93
C GLU A 258 16.58 -1.20 1.57
N PHE A 259 15.84 -0.51 2.43
CA PHE A 259 16.30 0.74 3.03
C PHE A 259 16.14 0.72 4.55
N PRO A 260 17.13 1.27 5.29
CA PRO A 260 17.08 1.39 6.75
C PRO A 260 16.34 2.65 7.24
N PHE A 261 15.45 3.20 6.43
CA PHE A 261 14.64 4.38 6.71
C PHE A 261 13.21 4.21 6.20
N ALA A 262 12.29 5.05 6.67
CA ALA A 262 10.90 5.06 6.25
C ALA A 262 10.45 6.47 5.83
N PRO A 263 9.38 6.63 5.01
CA PRO A 263 8.84 7.93 4.60
C PRO A 263 7.99 8.61 5.69
N ALA A 264 7.62 7.86 6.72
CA ALA A 264 6.81 8.31 7.84
C ALA A 264 7.40 7.76 9.16
N PRO A 265 7.08 8.35 10.31
CA PRO A 265 7.51 7.82 11.60
C PRO A 265 6.79 6.50 11.90
N LEU A 266 7.50 5.37 11.87
CA LEU A 266 6.97 4.07 12.29
C LEU A 266 6.87 3.97 13.83
N TRP A 267 7.64 4.78 14.55
CA TRP A 267 7.61 4.94 16.00
C TRP A 267 7.77 6.42 16.35
N SER A 268 7.19 6.85 17.47
CA SER A 268 7.25 8.23 17.97
C SER A 268 8.69 8.73 18.27
N TRP A 269 9.64 7.80 18.41
CA TRP A 269 11.04 8.08 18.74
C TRP A 269 11.99 7.96 17.54
N THR A 270 11.49 7.92 16.31
CA THR A 270 12.31 7.96 15.08
C THR A 270 12.94 9.34 14.87
N ILE A 271 14.11 9.37 14.22
CA ILE A 271 14.84 10.60 13.89
C ILE A 271 14.43 11.04 12.50
N GLN A 272 13.82 12.21 12.38
CA GLN A 272 13.45 12.79 11.09
C GLN A 272 14.65 13.52 10.45
N GLU A 273 14.85 13.29 9.15
CA GLU A 273 15.79 14.00 8.31
C GLU A 273 15.17 14.29 6.94
N GLY A 274 14.79 15.53 6.72
CA GLY A 274 14.01 15.89 5.54
C GLY A 274 12.67 15.14 5.49
N LYS A 275 12.48 14.34 4.45
CA LYS A 275 11.26 13.53 4.24
C LYS A 275 11.41 12.07 4.69
N ILE A 276 12.48 11.71 5.39
CA ILE A 276 12.73 10.32 5.81
C ILE A 276 12.97 10.24 7.31
N PHE A 277 12.70 9.06 7.87
CA PHE A 277 12.76 8.74 9.28
C PHE A 277 13.68 7.54 9.51
N TRP A 278 14.54 7.63 10.53
CA TRP A 278 15.54 6.64 10.87
C TRP A 278 15.33 6.12 12.28
N LEU A 279 15.74 4.89 12.54
CA LEU A 279 15.92 4.43 13.91
C LEU A 279 17.17 5.05 14.52
N PRO A 280 17.15 5.49 15.82
CA PRO A 280 18.33 5.92 16.53
C PRO A 280 19.26 4.74 16.82
N ASP A 281 20.59 4.97 16.80
CA ASP A 281 21.60 3.97 17.14
C ASP A 281 21.98 3.95 18.62
N GLY A 282 21.32 4.80 19.44
CA GLY A 282 21.60 4.95 20.88
C GLY A 282 22.84 5.81 21.20
N SER A 283 23.60 6.27 20.21
CA SER A 283 24.77 7.15 20.36
C SER A 283 24.54 8.57 19.82
N GLY A 284 23.33 8.88 19.39
CA GLY A 284 22.96 10.12 18.70
C GLY A 284 23.06 10.06 17.19
N GLY A 285 23.36 8.89 16.64
CA GLY A 285 23.39 8.60 15.22
C GLY A 285 22.18 7.77 14.73
N ARG A 286 22.26 7.32 13.48
CA ARG A 286 21.23 6.55 12.79
C ARG A 286 21.58 5.07 12.75
N ARG A 287 20.64 4.22 13.10
CA ARG A 287 20.75 2.77 12.91
C ARG A 287 20.59 2.44 11.42
N ARG A 288 21.45 1.58 10.89
CA ARG A 288 21.47 1.19 9.48
C ARG A 288 21.49 -0.33 9.26
N ASP A 289 21.29 -1.09 10.30
CA ASP A 289 21.40 -2.54 10.34
C ASP A 289 20.04 -3.25 10.33
N GLN A 290 18.94 -2.47 10.23
CA GLN A 290 17.59 -3.00 10.16
C GLN A 290 16.87 -2.43 8.95
N PRO A 291 16.23 -3.26 8.11
CA PRO A 291 15.43 -2.77 6.99
C PRO A 291 14.08 -2.25 7.49
N LEU A 292 13.69 -1.06 7.05
CA LEU A 292 12.40 -0.44 7.38
C LEU A 292 11.47 -0.38 6.19
N THR A 293 12.02 -0.20 4.99
CA THR A 293 11.24 -0.14 3.75
C THR A 293 11.96 -0.88 2.63
N TYR A 294 11.24 -1.11 1.55
CA TYR A 294 11.79 -1.66 0.32
C TYR A 294 11.12 -1.05 -0.90
N THR A 295 11.80 -1.14 -2.02
CA THR A 295 11.22 -0.87 -3.33
C THR A 295 11.38 -2.08 -4.24
N LEU A 296 10.44 -2.20 -5.17
CA LEU A 296 10.42 -3.25 -6.16
C LEU A 296 10.02 -2.65 -7.51
N ARG A 297 10.79 -2.97 -8.55
CA ARG A 297 10.40 -2.71 -9.94
C ARG A 297 10.34 -4.01 -10.71
N ALA A 298 9.24 -4.18 -11.43
CA ALA A 298 9.04 -5.31 -12.30
C ALA A 298 8.48 -4.84 -13.64
N SER A 299 8.66 -5.60 -14.71
CA SER A 299 8.10 -5.30 -16.01
C SER A 299 7.16 -6.39 -16.48
N LYS A 300 6.19 -6.00 -17.31
CA LYS A 300 5.41 -6.95 -18.09
C LYS A 300 6.17 -7.27 -19.37
N PRO A 301 6.43 -8.56 -19.69
CA PRO A 301 7.11 -8.92 -20.92
C PRO A 301 6.48 -8.24 -22.14
N ALA A 302 7.33 -7.81 -23.09
CA ALA A 302 6.88 -7.40 -24.41
C ALA A 302 6.26 -8.61 -25.13
N ALA A 303 5.16 -8.38 -25.88
CA ALA A 303 4.45 -9.44 -26.60
C ALA A 303 5.29 -9.98 -27.76
#